data_9fb93e6d1415690ba8657306920026ce
#
_entry.id   9fb93e6d1415690ba8657306920026ce
#
_cell.length_a   1.000
_cell.length_b   1.000
_cell.length_c   1.000
_cell.angle_alpha   90.00
_cell.angle_beta   90.00
_cell.angle_gamma   90.00
#
_symmetry.space_group_name_H-M   'P 1'
#
loop_
_entity.id
_entity.type
_entity.pdbx_description
1 polymer ?
#
loop_
_entity_poly.entity_id
_entity_poly.type
_entity_poly.pdbx_seq_one_letter_code
_entity_poly.pdbx_strand_id
1 'polypeptide(L)'
;WKGERFDLAKILDGKLGGGVRCSRLFWERSLSPEAREGMNAALESDVCVVCVGTGAVFEGEGWDRSEMRLPKCQEEMILQIASLNPNTVVVIFAGGAVDVSAWQDSVAGILLAGFCGERGGAALAEILTGEVNPSGKLSETFPLCLEDTPSYGTLNTPLVSRYEEGLDVGYRYYDSYGIPVAFPFGHGLSYSDFDYSGLKVDAEGQQAKVVFSLKNVSACDGKEVCQLYIHPLNAYVYRPEQELKAFAKQAVKAGKTGKVAFTLTAADFAYYSTAKDGWTTDDGFYEIRIGASSRDIRLKALVKIADGKLEFVKEVPVVEK
;
A
#
# COMPACT_ATOMS: atom_id res chain seq x y z
N TRP A 1 13.68 -3.49 -4.91
CA TRP A 1 15.01 -3.49 -4.28
C TRP A 1 15.57 -4.93 -4.32
N LYS A 2 16.51 -5.17 -5.21
CA LYS A 2 17.30 -6.41 -5.25
C LYS A 2 18.68 -6.01 -4.77
N GLY A 3 18.89 -5.95 -3.49
CA GLY A 3 20.16 -5.50 -2.97
C GLY A 3 20.54 -6.20 -1.69
N GLU A 4 21.81 -6.26 -1.49
CA GLU A 4 22.46 -6.72 -0.28
C GLU A 4 21.90 -5.96 0.92
N ARG A 5 21.75 -6.65 2.06
CA ARG A 5 21.33 -6.04 3.31
C ARG A 5 22.33 -4.94 3.65
N PHE A 6 21.88 -3.70 3.70
CA PHE A 6 22.65 -2.64 4.34
C PHE A 6 22.68 -2.95 5.83
N ASP A 7 23.87 -3.22 6.35
CA ASP A 7 24.09 -3.34 7.78
C ASP A 7 24.22 -1.91 8.36
N LEU A 8 23.09 -1.22 8.41
CA LEU A 8 22.97 0.13 8.99
C LEU A 8 23.42 0.16 10.45
N ALA A 9 23.34 -0.96 11.18
CA ALA A 9 23.82 -1.05 12.54
C ALA A 9 25.32 -0.79 12.62
N LYS A 10 26.12 -1.29 11.68
CA LYS A 10 27.57 -1.00 11.60
C LYS A 10 27.88 0.45 11.27
N ILE A 11 26.98 1.13 10.54
CA ILE A 11 27.14 2.52 10.14
C ILE A 11 26.79 3.45 11.29
N LEU A 12 25.75 3.12 12.06
CA LEU A 12 25.26 3.94 13.18
C LEU A 12 26.11 3.83 14.45
N ASP A 13 26.82 2.73 14.69
CA ASP A 13 27.72 2.55 15.84
C ASP A 13 28.94 3.50 15.82
N GLY A 14 29.21 4.12 14.69
CA GLY A 14 30.41 4.95 14.53
C GLY A 14 30.21 6.46 14.51
N LYS A 15 29.06 7.02 14.12
CA LYS A 15 28.98 8.46 13.76
C LYS A 15 27.59 9.10 13.87
N LEU A 16 26.86 8.93 14.95
CA LEU A 16 25.69 9.79 15.22
C LEU A 16 26.10 11.13 15.84
N GLY A 17 26.80 11.95 15.08
CA GLY A 17 27.24 13.28 15.48
C GLY A 17 26.69 14.43 14.64
N GLY A 18 25.84 14.19 13.65
CA GLY A 18 25.37 15.24 12.76
C GLY A 18 23.97 15.01 12.24
N GLY A 19 22.94 15.27 13.04
CA GLY A 19 21.59 15.35 12.53
C GLY A 19 21.44 16.55 11.60
N VAL A 20 21.27 16.33 10.29
CA VAL A 20 20.88 17.40 9.37
C VAL A 20 19.44 17.81 9.72
N ARG A 21 19.27 18.93 10.39
CA ARG A 21 17.95 19.54 10.59
C ARG A 21 17.54 20.22 9.30
N CYS A 22 16.75 19.59 8.48
CA CYS A 22 16.04 20.24 7.39
C CYS A 22 14.92 21.13 7.95
N SER A 23 15.16 22.41 8.08
CA SER A 23 14.14 23.41 8.25
C SER A 23 13.80 24.04 6.89
N ARG A 24 12.57 24.52 6.74
CA ARG A 24 11.95 25.10 5.54
C ARG A 24 12.77 26.20 4.83
N LEU A 25 13.80 26.73 5.47
CA LEU A 25 14.62 27.87 5.00
C LEU A 25 15.86 27.48 4.17
N PHE A 26 16.19 26.18 4.09
CA PHE A 26 17.52 25.76 3.63
C PHE A 26 17.66 25.67 2.11
N TRP A 27 16.57 25.53 1.38
CA TRP A 27 16.64 25.15 -0.03
C TRP A 27 16.19 26.23 -1.02
N GLU A 28 15.80 27.39 -0.53
CA GLU A 28 15.50 28.51 -1.40
C GLU A 28 16.76 29.32 -1.72
N ARG A 29 17.26 29.16 -2.94
CA ARG A 29 18.30 29.93 -3.63
C ARG A 29 19.75 29.69 -3.22
N SER A 30 20.49 29.13 -4.18
CA SER A 30 21.95 29.12 -4.30
C SER A 30 22.73 28.86 -3.00
N LEU A 31 23.06 27.57 -2.78
CA LEU A 31 24.18 27.12 -1.94
C LEU A 31 24.39 27.92 -0.66
N SER A 32 23.39 27.93 0.24
CA SER A 32 23.65 28.37 1.61
C SER A 32 24.77 27.51 2.23
N PRO A 33 25.52 28.01 3.20
CA PRO A 33 26.56 27.22 3.88
C PRO A 33 26.04 25.88 4.38
N GLU A 34 24.82 25.86 4.90
CA GLU A 34 24.16 24.64 5.42
C GLU A 34 23.78 23.65 4.32
N ALA A 35 23.35 24.12 3.16
CA ALA A 35 23.09 23.25 2.02
C ALA A 35 24.38 22.59 1.53
N ARG A 36 25.50 23.33 1.51
CA ARG A 36 26.82 22.77 1.18
C ARG A 36 27.28 21.73 2.21
N GLU A 37 27.06 21.99 3.50
CA GLU A 37 27.37 21.03 4.56
C GLU A 37 26.55 19.75 4.39
N GLY A 38 25.25 19.86 4.12
CA GLY A 38 24.39 18.71 3.82
C GLY A 38 24.84 17.91 2.58
N MET A 39 25.26 18.59 1.51
CA MET A 39 25.78 17.94 0.31
C MET A 39 27.12 17.24 0.57
N ASN A 40 28.02 17.85 1.34
CA ASN A 40 29.29 17.23 1.72
C ASN A 40 29.05 16.00 2.62
N ALA A 41 28.14 16.11 3.58
CA ALA A 41 27.73 14.97 4.42
C ALA A 41 27.16 13.83 3.57
N ALA A 42 26.36 14.13 2.54
CA ALA A 42 25.83 13.13 1.63
C ALA A 42 26.92 12.41 0.82
N LEU A 43 27.95 13.14 0.37
CA LEU A 43 29.10 12.57 -0.34
C LEU A 43 29.98 11.68 0.55
N GLU A 44 30.10 12.01 1.83
CA GLU A 44 30.97 11.32 2.78
C GLU A 44 30.27 10.17 3.52
N SER A 45 28.96 10.04 3.37
CA SER A 45 28.15 9.03 4.07
C SER A 45 27.95 7.77 3.22
N ASP A 46 27.89 6.61 3.87
CA ASP A 46 27.56 5.35 3.19
C ASP A 46 26.07 5.27 2.81
N VAL A 47 25.22 5.91 3.58
CA VAL A 47 23.75 5.98 3.38
C VAL A 47 23.23 7.36 3.77
N CYS A 48 22.31 7.88 2.99
CA CYS A 48 21.57 9.11 3.32
C CYS A 48 20.12 8.79 3.66
N VAL A 49 19.61 9.38 4.75
CA VAL A 49 18.19 9.35 5.10
C VAL A 49 17.63 10.76 4.97
N VAL A 50 16.74 10.96 3.99
CA VAL A 50 16.13 12.26 3.70
C VAL A 50 14.70 12.25 4.24
N CYS A 51 14.45 13.05 5.29
CA CYS A 51 13.13 13.19 5.88
C CYS A 51 12.40 14.38 5.24
N VAL A 52 11.23 14.10 4.66
CA VAL A 52 10.38 15.07 3.95
C VAL A 52 8.93 14.90 4.38
N GLY A 53 8.08 15.83 4.01
CA GLY A 53 6.65 15.67 4.28
C GLY A 53 5.85 16.94 4.10
N THR A 54 4.56 16.77 4.29
CA THR A 54 3.58 17.83 4.32
C THR A 54 3.43 18.34 5.76
N GLY A 55 3.37 19.62 5.95
CA GLY A 55 3.12 20.22 7.27
C GLY A 55 1.76 20.89 7.31
N ALA A 56 1.37 21.43 8.47
CA ALA A 56 0.10 22.09 8.71
C ALA A 56 -0.26 23.23 7.74
N VAL A 57 0.69 23.70 6.93
CA VAL A 57 0.46 24.68 5.87
C VAL A 57 -0.05 24.04 4.59
N PHE A 58 0.27 22.76 4.37
CA PHE A 58 -0.06 22.03 3.15
C PHE A 58 -1.25 21.10 3.32
N GLU A 59 -1.47 20.56 4.51
CA GLU A 59 -2.62 19.70 4.80
C GLU A 59 -3.17 19.97 6.20
N GLY A 60 -4.47 19.94 6.34
CA GLY A 60 -5.19 20.17 7.59
C GLY A 60 -6.68 19.92 7.45
N GLU A 61 -7.35 19.84 8.60
CA GLU A 61 -8.78 19.70 8.67
C GLU A 61 -9.47 20.89 8.12
N GLY A 62 -9.98 21.28 7.30
CA GLY A 62 -10.67 22.52 6.88
C GLY A 62 -10.18 23.10 5.56
N TRP A 63 -9.15 22.49 4.98
CA TRP A 63 -8.72 22.82 3.62
C TRP A 63 -8.11 21.60 2.94
N ASP A 64 -8.32 21.51 1.61
CA ASP A 64 -7.78 20.46 0.78
C ASP A 64 -6.44 20.88 0.18
N ARG A 65 -5.60 19.88 -0.10
CA ARG A 65 -4.37 20.10 -0.87
C ARG A 65 -4.73 20.38 -2.32
N SER A 66 -4.10 21.39 -2.90
CA SER A 66 -4.25 21.72 -4.32
C SER A 66 -3.43 20.80 -5.24
N GLU A 67 -2.48 20.06 -4.68
CA GLU A 67 -1.59 19.15 -5.40
C GLU A 67 -1.16 18.00 -4.49
N MET A 68 -0.76 16.88 -5.09
CA MET A 68 -0.27 15.71 -4.35
C MET A 68 1.25 15.72 -4.18
N ARG A 69 1.96 16.65 -4.79
CA ARG A 69 3.42 16.72 -4.73
C ARG A 69 3.90 17.23 -3.38
N LEU A 70 5.14 16.86 -3.06
CA LEU A 70 5.87 17.53 -2.00
C LEU A 70 6.20 18.97 -2.40
N PRO A 71 6.45 19.86 -1.43
CA PRO A 71 7.00 21.18 -1.74
C PRO A 71 8.21 21.07 -2.67
N LYS A 72 8.25 21.86 -3.73
CA LYS A 72 9.30 21.81 -4.77
C LYS A 72 10.72 21.78 -4.21
N CYS A 73 10.98 22.55 -3.17
CA CYS A 73 12.29 22.57 -2.49
C CYS A 73 12.67 21.21 -1.87
N GLN A 74 11.70 20.44 -1.42
CA GLN A 74 11.95 19.09 -0.89
C GLN A 74 12.25 18.09 -2.01
N GLU A 75 11.53 18.15 -3.12
CA GLU A 75 11.80 17.30 -4.28
C GLU A 75 13.17 17.59 -4.89
N GLU A 76 13.53 18.88 -5.02
CA GLU A 76 14.86 19.28 -5.47
C GLU A 76 15.96 18.78 -4.54
N MET A 77 15.75 18.83 -3.22
CA MET A 77 16.66 18.29 -2.22
C MET A 77 16.83 16.77 -2.37
N ILE A 78 15.75 16.02 -2.54
CA ILE A 78 15.80 14.57 -2.76
C ILE A 78 16.67 14.26 -3.99
N LEU A 79 16.39 14.91 -5.11
CA LEU A 79 17.11 14.67 -6.37
C LEU A 79 18.61 15.03 -6.26
N GLN A 80 18.93 16.13 -5.61
CA GLN A 80 20.32 16.54 -5.42
C GLN A 80 21.08 15.57 -4.52
N ILE A 81 20.52 15.17 -3.38
CA ILE A 81 21.17 14.21 -2.48
C ILE A 81 21.30 12.85 -3.15
N ALA A 82 20.24 12.35 -3.83
CA ALA A 82 20.29 11.10 -4.55
C ALA A 82 21.34 11.10 -5.68
N SER A 83 21.58 12.23 -6.34
CA SER A 83 22.64 12.36 -7.35
C SER A 83 24.06 12.26 -6.77
N LEU A 84 24.24 12.60 -5.49
CA LEU A 84 25.50 12.53 -4.78
C LEU A 84 25.71 11.17 -4.09
N ASN A 85 24.62 10.56 -3.62
CA ASN A 85 24.64 9.29 -2.92
C ASN A 85 23.51 8.39 -3.39
N PRO A 86 23.78 7.34 -4.17
CA PRO A 86 22.74 6.42 -4.68
C PRO A 86 22.05 5.61 -3.58
N ASN A 87 22.66 5.52 -2.37
CA ASN A 87 22.08 4.86 -1.21
C ASN A 87 21.17 5.80 -0.41
N THR A 88 20.40 6.63 -1.09
CA THR A 88 19.47 7.56 -0.44
C THR A 88 18.13 6.88 -0.18
N VAL A 89 17.69 6.92 1.07
CA VAL A 89 16.35 6.50 1.52
C VAL A 89 15.54 7.74 1.87
N VAL A 90 14.32 7.83 1.34
CA VAL A 90 13.40 8.94 1.63
C VAL A 90 12.34 8.48 2.62
N VAL A 91 12.18 9.22 3.71
CA VAL A 91 11.13 9.03 4.71
C VAL A 91 10.09 10.14 4.55
N ILE A 92 8.86 9.76 4.24
CA ILE A 92 7.75 10.70 3.99
C ILE A 92 6.83 10.76 5.21
N PHE A 93 6.63 11.97 5.72
CA PHE A 93 5.65 12.29 6.76
C PHE A 93 4.49 13.04 6.13
N ALA A 94 3.42 12.32 5.79
CA ALA A 94 2.22 12.87 5.16
C ALA A 94 0.98 12.10 5.60
N GLY A 95 -0.16 12.77 5.67
CA GLY A 95 -1.43 12.17 6.07
C GLY A 95 -2.15 11.45 4.94
N GLY A 96 -1.75 11.64 3.70
CA GLY A 96 -2.33 11.00 2.51
C GLY A 96 -1.29 10.74 1.43
N ALA A 97 -1.73 10.26 0.28
CA ALA A 97 -0.89 9.93 -0.85
C ALA A 97 -0.06 11.13 -1.33
N VAL A 98 1.19 10.85 -1.72
CA VAL A 98 2.15 11.81 -2.27
C VAL A 98 2.55 11.36 -3.66
N ASP A 99 2.53 12.26 -4.64
CA ASP A 99 3.12 12.00 -5.94
C ASP A 99 4.64 11.93 -5.83
N VAL A 100 5.17 10.75 -6.06
CA VAL A 100 6.61 10.45 -5.99
C VAL A 100 7.26 10.27 -7.36
N SER A 101 6.50 10.42 -8.43
CA SER A 101 6.88 10.12 -9.81
C SER A 101 8.15 10.84 -10.27
N ALA A 102 8.37 12.07 -9.78
CA ALA A 102 9.50 12.89 -10.18
C ALA A 102 10.86 12.39 -9.67
N TRP A 103 10.89 11.54 -8.62
CA TRP A 103 12.15 11.20 -7.94
C TRP A 103 12.24 9.74 -7.44
N GLN A 104 11.16 8.97 -7.46
CA GLN A 104 11.15 7.60 -6.91
C GLN A 104 12.23 6.69 -7.51
N ASP A 105 12.51 6.83 -8.81
CA ASP A 105 13.51 6.01 -9.50
C ASP A 105 14.97 6.44 -9.22
N SER A 106 15.14 7.57 -8.54
CA SER A 106 16.44 8.12 -8.19
C SER A 106 16.92 7.71 -6.79
N VAL A 107 16.07 7.05 -5.99
CA VAL A 107 16.36 6.71 -4.59
C VAL A 107 16.37 5.21 -4.35
N ALA A 108 17.13 4.76 -3.35
CA ALA A 108 17.25 3.35 -2.99
C ALA A 108 16.01 2.80 -2.29
N GLY A 109 15.24 3.65 -1.62
CA GLY A 109 14.02 3.23 -0.93
C GLY A 109 13.16 4.39 -0.48
N ILE A 110 11.88 4.10 -0.31
CA ILE A 110 10.88 5.05 0.18
C ILE A 110 10.16 4.43 1.38
N LEU A 111 10.10 5.15 2.49
CA LEU A 111 9.40 4.77 3.70
C LEU A 111 8.29 5.78 3.99
N LEU A 112 7.04 5.37 3.87
CA LEU A 112 5.91 6.18 4.30
C LEU A 112 5.73 6.03 5.81
N ALA A 113 6.02 7.09 6.55
CA ALA A 113 5.89 7.12 8.00
C ALA A 113 4.48 7.54 8.46
N GLY A 114 3.76 8.29 7.63
CA GLY A 114 2.49 8.89 8.03
C GLY A 114 2.67 9.87 9.20
N PHE A 115 1.67 10.00 10.04
CA PHE A 115 1.75 10.75 11.30
C PHE A 115 1.94 9.78 12.47
N CYS A 116 3.19 9.44 12.74
CA CYS A 116 3.56 8.30 13.57
C CYS A 116 3.62 8.57 15.09
N GLY A 117 3.17 9.73 15.56
CA GLY A 117 3.04 10.04 17.00
C GLY A 117 4.37 10.05 17.79
N GLU A 118 4.27 9.96 19.10
CA GLU A 118 5.38 10.20 20.06
C GLU A 118 6.59 9.30 19.84
N ARG A 119 6.39 8.02 19.53
CA ARG A 119 7.48 7.05 19.36
C ARG A 119 7.92 6.81 17.92
N GLY A 120 7.46 7.66 17.00
CA GLY A 120 7.73 7.51 15.58
C GLY A 120 9.21 7.47 15.24
N GLY A 121 10.02 8.32 15.86
CA GLY A 121 11.47 8.33 15.64
C GLY A 121 12.15 7.02 16.01
N ALA A 122 11.76 6.41 17.15
CA ALA A 122 12.30 5.12 17.58
C ALA A 122 11.88 4.01 16.61
N ALA A 123 10.60 3.96 16.22
CA ALA A 123 10.10 2.96 15.27
C ALA A 123 10.78 3.06 13.90
N LEU A 124 11.04 4.28 13.42
CA LEU A 124 11.78 4.50 12.18
C LEU A 124 13.23 4.03 12.29
N ALA A 125 13.90 4.32 13.40
CA ALA A 125 15.26 3.86 13.65
C ALA A 125 15.34 2.32 13.63
N GLU A 126 14.44 1.63 14.33
CA GLU A 126 14.37 0.16 14.37
C GLU A 126 14.16 -0.45 12.98
N ILE A 127 13.34 0.19 12.12
CA ILE A 127 13.15 -0.24 10.73
C ILE A 127 14.42 0.02 9.91
N LEU A 128 14.96 1.24 9.96
CA LEU A 128 16.12 1.63 9.17
C LEU A 128 17.39 0.84 9.53
N THR A 129 17.55 0.45 10.80
CA THR A 129 18.65 -0.40 11.28
C THR A 129 18.43 -1.88 11.03
N GLY A 130 17.21 -2.29 10.65
CA GLY A 130 16.85 -3.68 10.44
C GLY A 130 16.56 -4.48 11.71
N GLU A 131 16.48 -3.81 12.89
CA GLU A 131 16.03 -4.45 14.14
C GLU A 131 14.58 -4.92 14.02
N VAL A 132 13.76 -4.14 13.30
CA VAL A 132 12.37 -4.49 12.98
C VAL A 132 12.20 -4.61 11.47
N ASN A 133 11.75 -5.77 11.02
CA ASN A 133 11.38 -5.99 9.63
C ASN A 133 10.03 -5.30 9.35
N PRO A 134 9.94 -4.32 8.41
CA PRO A 134 8.70 -3.63 8.10
C PRO A 134 7.64 -4.59 7.57
N SER A 135 6.40 -4.34 7.94
CA SER A 135 5.25 -5.16 7.54
C SER A 135 3.97 -4.34 7.41
N GLY A 136 4.10 -3.03 7.29
CA GLY A 136 3.00 -2.12 6.98
C GLY A 136 2.57 -2.26 5.54
N LYS A 137 1.27 -2.02 5.28
CA LYS A 137 0.70 -1.97 3.93
C LYS A 137 -0.03 -0.63 3.77
N LEU A 138 0.00 -0.09 2.56
CA LEU A 138 -0.72 1.14 2.24
C LEU A 138 -2.22 0.93 2.43
N SER A 139 -2.85 1.82 3.16
CA SER A 139 -4.31 1.84 3.38
C SER A 139 -5.07 2.57 2.28
N GLU A 140 -4.36 3.11 1.31
CA GLU A 140 -4.90 3.80 0.13
C GLU A 140 -4.05 3.51 -1.10
N THR A 141 -4.61 3.79 -2.27
CA THR A 141 -3.88 3.75 -3.54
C THR A 141 -3.10 5.06 -3.72
N PHE A 142 -1.86 4.97 -4.17
CA PHE A 142 -1.08 6.12 -4.60
C PHE A 142 -1.23 6.27 -6.12
N PRO A 143 -2.04 7.22 -6.61
CA PRO A 143 -2.18 7.47 -8.04
C PRO A 143 -0.89 8.11 -8.60
N LEU A 144 -0.78 8.17 -9.92
CA LEU A 144 0.34 8.82 -10.60
C LEU A 144 0.25 10.34 -10.54
N CYS A 145 -0.95 10.88 -10.57
CA CYS A 145 -1.21 12.32 -10.47
C CYS A 145 -2.58 12.60 -9.82
N LEU A 146 -2.83 13.85 -9.46
CA LEU A 146 -4.07 14.28 -8.84
C LEU A 146 -5.29 14.06 -9.74
N GLU A 147 -5.11 14.25 -11.05
CA GLU A 147 -6.13 14.10 -12.07
C GLU A 147 -6.68 12.67 -12.18
N ASP A 148 -5.90 11.68 -11.75
CA ASP A 148 -6.30 10.27 -11.74
C ASP A 148 -7.21 9.92 -10.54
N THR A 149 -7.46 10.85 -9.62
CA THR A 149 -8.30 10.58 -8.45
C THR A 149 -9.79 10.58 -8.81
N PRO A 150 -10.61 9.67 -8.26
CA PRO A 150 -12.02 9.55 -8.63
C PRO A 150 -12.87 10.80 -8.32
N SER A 151 -12.42 11.63 -7.40
CA SER A 151 -13.09 12.88 -7.00
C SER A 151 -12.55 14.13 -7.70
N TYR A 152 -11.59 13.98 -8.64
CA TYR A 152 -11.03 15.12 -9.35
C TYR A 152 -12.10 15.87 -10.15
N GLY A 153 -12.18 17.18 -9.94
CA GLY A 153 -13.16 18.04 -10.61
C GLY A 153 -14.58 18.02 -10.02
N THR A 154 -14.89 17.13 -9.09
CA THR A 154 -16.21 17.05 -8.43
C THR A 154 -16.17 17.50 -6.96
N LEU A 155 -15.01 17.45 -6.34
CA LEU A 155 -14.76 17.95 -5.00
C LEU A 155 -14.59 19.49 -5.04
N ASN A 156 -15.00 20.18 -3.96
CA ASN A 156 -14.86 21.64 -3.82
C ASN A 156 -15.62 22.50 -4.86
N THR A 157 -16.72 22.02 -5.39
CA THR A 157 -17.63 22.88 -6.13
C THR A 157 -18.33 23.85 -5.18
N PRO A 158 -18.47 25.16 -5.52
CA PRO A 158 -18.82 26.20 -4.53
C PRO A 158 -20.16 26.04 -3.82
N LEU A 159 -21.10 25.28 -4.36
CA LEU A 159 -22.47 25.18 -3.82
C LEU A 159 -22.98 23.74 -3.66
N VAL A 160 -22.37 22.76 -4.33
CA VAL A 160 -22.85 21.38 -4.35
C VAL A 160 -21.68 20.42 -4.43
N SER A 161 -21.47 19.58 -3.39
CA SER A 161 -20.56 18.44 -3.48
C SER A 161 -21.27 17.26 -4.12
N ARG A 162 -20.68 16.69 -5.16
CA ARG A 162 -21.21 15.51 -5.86
C ARG A 162 -20.32 14.32 -5.62
N TYR A 163 -20.91 13.24 -5.11
CA TYR A 163 -20.23 11.95 -4.89
C TYR A 163 -20.41 11.06 -6.13
N GLU A 164 -19.85 11.51 -7.24
CA GLU A 164 -20.05 10.88 -8.56
C GLU A 164 -19.35 9.51 -8.67
N GLU A 165 -18.33 9.25 -7.82
CA GLU A 165 -17.63 7.98 -7.76
C GLU A 165 -18.53 6.80 -7.33
N GLY A 166 -19.61 7.06 -6.62
CA GLY A 166 -20.56 6.02 -6.20
C GLY A 166 -19.89 4.89 -5.40
N LEU A 167 -19.86 3.66 -5.96
CA LEU A 167 -19.21 2.51 -5.34
C LEU A 167 -17.70 2.47 -5.59
N ASP A 168 -17.20 3.25 -6.54
CA ASP A 168 -15.80 3.24 -6.98
C ASP A 168 -14.94 4.18 -6.15
N VAL A 169 -14.90 3.95 -4.85
CA VAL A 169 -14.08 4.69 -3.90
C VAL A 169 -12.71 4.01 -3.75
N GLY A 170 -11.63 4.81 -3.83
CA GLY A 170 -10.26 4.34 -3.62
C GLY A 170 -9.85 3.27 -4.63
N TYR A 171 -9.24 2.15 -4.17
CA TYR A 171 -8.74 1.09 -5.04
C TYR A 171 -9.79 0.47 -5.96
N ARG A 172 -11.07 0.50 -5.56
CA ARG A 172 -12.17 -0.01 -6.40
C ARG A 172 -12.24 0.74 -7.72
N TYR A 173 -12.08 2.06 -7.70
CA TYR A 173 -12.00 2.88 -8.91
C TYR A 173 -10.82 2.48 -9.78
N TYR A 174 -9.61 2.52 -9.24
CA TYR A 174 -8.41 2.26 -10.01
C TYR A 174 -8.39 0.84 -10.59
N ASP A 175 -8.85 -0.15 -9.82
CA ASP A 175 -8.86 -1.55 -10.27
C ASP A 175 -9.97 -1.81 -11.28
N SER A 176 -11.18 -1.25 -11.10
CA SER A 176 -12.31 -1.43 -12.02
C SER A 176 -12.07 -0.80 -13.39
N TYR A 177 -11.41 0.35 -13.43
CA TYR A 177 -11.14 1.08 -14.67
C TYR A 177 -9.73 0.83 -15.23
N GLY A 178 -8.93 0.00 -14.56
CA GLY A 178 -7.57 -0.33 -15.01
C GLY A 178 -6.61 0.87 -15.04
N ILE A 179 -6.83 1.87 -14.19
CA ILE A 179 -6.04 3.11 -14.16
C ILE A 179 -4.65 2.81 -13.57
N PRO A 180 -3.56 3.18 -14.26
CA PRO A 180 -2.21 3.02 -13.72
C PRO A 180 -2.04 3.76 -12.38
N VAL A 181 -1.27 3.19 -11.47
CA VAL A 181 -1.00 3.75 -10.14
C VAL A 181 0.47 3.62 -9.79
N ALA A 182 0.99 4.52 -8.96
CA ALA A 182 2.34 4.41 -8.43
C ALA A 182 2.44 3.21 -7.48
N PHE A 183 1.52 3.12 -6.53
CA PHE A 183 1.42 1.97 -5.61
C PHE A 183 -0.06 1.61 -5.38
N PRO A 184 -0.44 0.34 -5.55
CA PRO A 184 -1.83 -0.07 -5.31
C PRO A 184 -2.16 -0.12 -3.82
N PHE A 185 -3.44 -0.10 -3.49
CA PHE A 185 -3.94 -0.38 -2.15
C PHE A 185 -3.39 -1.71 -1.62
N GLY A 186 -2.98 -1.73 -0.38
CA GLY A 186 -2.41 -2.91 0.25
C GLY A 186 -0.94 -3.19 -0.12
N HIS A 187 -0.30 -2.35 -0.95
CA HIS A 187 1.13 -2.48 -1.26
C HIS A 187 1.99 -2.20 -0.03
N GLY A 188 3.11 -2.91 0.07
CA GLY A 188 4.14 -2.68 1.08
C GLY A 188 5.17 -3.79 1.03
N LEU A 189 6.44 -3.39 1.05
CA LEU A 189 7.58 -4.28 1.00
C LEU A 189 8.00 -4.73 2.41
N SER A 190 8.77 -5.79 2.46
CA SER A 190 9.37 -6.37 3.65
C SER A 190 10.83 -6.71 3.35
N TYR A 191 11.65 -6.87 4.39
CA TYR A 191 12.99 -7.46 4.24
C TYR A 191 12.93 -8.99 4.02
N SER A 192 11.72 -9.56 4.07
CA SER A 192 11.44 -10.96 3.79
C SER A 192 10.53 -11.10 2.60
N ASP A 193 10.78 -12.14 1.79
CA ASP A 193 9.92 -12.57 0.70
C ASP A 193 9.05 -13.75 1.15
N PHE A 194 7.82 -13.79 0.64
CA PHE A 194 6.84 -14.79 1.02
C PHE A 194 6.23 -15.49 -0.21
N ASP A 195 6.23 -16.83 -0.15
CA ASP A 195 5.53 -17.67 -1.11
C ASP A 195 4.16 -18.08 -0.57
N TYR A 196 3.15 -17.94 -1.41
CA TYR A 196 1.78 -18.33 -1.15
C TYR A 196 1.48 -19.63 -1.90
N SER A 197 0.91 -20.64 -1.24
CA SER A 197 0.65 -21.94 -1.88
C SER A 197 -0.46 -22.72 -1.19
N GLY A 198 -0.95 -23.76 -1.86
CA GLY A 198 -1.82 -24.77 -1.28
C GLY A 198 -3.19 -24.23 -0.85
N LEU A 199 -3.77 -23.31 -1.63
CA LEU A 199 -5.11 -22.76 -1.38
C LEU A 199 -6.15 -23.89 -1.39
N LYS A 200 -6.94 -23.94 -0.33
CA LYS A 200 -8.10 -24.81 -0.17
C LYS A 200 -9.28 -23.98 0.26
N VAL A 201 -10.43 -24.27 -0.32
CA VAL A 201 -11.71 -23.69 0.06
C VAL A 201 -12.66 -24.83 0.36
N ASP A 202 -13.08 -24.91 1.62
CA ASP A 202 -14.11 -25.85 2.06
C ASP A 202 -15.39 -25.03 2.25
N ALA A 203 -16.32 -25.17 1.29
CA ALA A 203 -17.60 -24.47 1.32
C ALA A 203 -18.70 -25.42 1.76
N GLU A 204 -19.41 -25.09 2.83
CA GLU A 204 -20.52 -25.87 3.38
C GLU A 204 -21.63 -24.94 3.87
N GLY A 205 -22.82 -25.11 3.33
CA GLY A 205 -23.98 -24.28 3.66
C GLY A 205 -23.73 -22.80 3.35
N GLN A 206 -23.77 -21.95 4.35
CA GLN A 206 -23.58 -20.50 4.21
C GLN A 206 -22.17 -20.01 4.58
N GLN A 207 -21.21 -20.91 4.72
CA GLN A 207 -19.84 -20.58 5.10
C GLN A 207 -18.84 -21.22 4.14
N ALA A 208 -17.74 -20.53 3.92
CA ALA A 208 -16.56 -21.05 3.24
C ALA A 208 -15.31 -20.80 4.09
N LYS A 209 -14.59 -21.88 4.38
CA LYS A 209 -13.29 -21.81 5.04
C LYS A 209 -12.20 -21.79 3.99
N VAL A 210 -11.45 -20.69 3.93
CA VAL A 210 -10.35 -20.47 3.00
C VAL A 210 -9.04 -20.67 3.76
N VAL A 211 -8.21 -21.61 3.36
CA VAL A 211 -6.92 -21.92 4.03
C VAL A 211 -5.82 -22.01 2.98
N PHE A 212 -4.66 -21.43 3.29
CA PHE A 212 -3.46 -21.55 2.45
C PHE A 212 -2.19 -21.52 3.29
N SER A 213 -1.08 -21.87 2.66
CA SER A 213 0.25 -21.85 3.26
C SER A 213 1.00 -20.60 2.88
N LEU A 214 1.66 -19.97 3.86
CA LEU A 214 2.54 -18.82 3.68
C LEU A 214 3.95 -19.21 4.12
N LYS A 215 4.90 -19.27 3.19
CA LYS A 215 6.30 -19.61 3.47
C LYS A 215 7.17 -18.37 3.41
N ASN A 216 7.94 -18.11 4.45
CA ASN A 216 9.02 -17.14 4.40
C ASN A 216 10.23 -17.78 3.73
N VAL A 217 10.63 -17.28 2.57
CA VAL A 217 11.75 -17.83 1.78
C VAL A 217 13.07 -17.09 2.04
N SER A 218 13.04 -16.11 2.94
CA SER A 218 14.20 -15.28 3.31
C SER A 218 14.92 -15.81 4.56
N ALA A 219 16.11 -15.24 4.82
CA ALA A 219 16.95 -15.59 5.96
C ALA A 219 16.60 -14.83 7.26
N CYS A 220 15.61 -13.92 7.25
CA CYS A 220 15.16 -13.16 8.40
C CYS A 220 13.69 -13.41 8.69
N ASP A 221 13.33 -13.32 9.98
CA ASP A 221 11.95 -13.38 10.40
C ASP A 221 11.15 -12.21 9.80
N GLY A 222 9.90 -12.46 9.43
CA GLY A 222 9.05 -11.43 8.85
C GLY A 222 7.58 -11.62 9.19
N LYS A 223 6.81 -10.59 8.83
CA LYS A 223 5.35 -10.61 8.94
C LYS A 223 4.77 -10.19 7.59
N GLU A 224 3.76 -10.90 7.14
CA GLU A 224 3.04 -10.57 5.90
C GLU A 224 1.56 -10.31 6.20
N VAL A 225 0.98 -9.32 5.51
CA VAL A 225 -0.46 -9.06 5.57
C VAL A 225 -1.09 -9.67 4.34
N CYS A 226 -1.65 -10.85 4.52
CA CYS A 226 -2.41 -11.54 3.50
C CYS A 226 -3.80 -10.93 3.38
N GLN A 227 -4.22 -10.62 2.16
CA GLN A 227 -5.46 -9.91 1.84
C GLN A 227 -6.36 -10.84 1.01
N LEU A 228 -7.64 -10.90 1.39
CA LEU A 228 -8.65 -11.68 0.68
C LEU A 228 -9.64 -10.74 0.02
N TYR A 229 -9.77 -10.86 -1.29
CA TYR A 229 -10.71 -10.12 -2.10
C TYR A 229 -11.75 -11.06 -2.71
N ILE A 230 -12.95 -10.54 -2.95
CA ILE A 230 -14.02 -11.22 -3.70
C ILE A 230 -14.28 -10.44 -4.98
N HIS A 231 -14.26 -11.14 -6.10
CA HIS A 231 -14.58 -10.66 -7.43
C HIS A 231 -15.81 -11.41 -7.97
N PRO A 232 -16.93 -10.72 -8.25
CA PRO A 232 -18.10 -11.33 -8.88
C PRO A 232 -17.85 -11.51 -10.39
N LEU A 233 -17.99 -12.73 -10.92
CA LEU A 233 -17.78 -13.00 -12.34
C LEU A 233 -18.98 -12.61 -13.21
N ASN A 234 -20.20 -12.72 -12.67
CA ASN A 234 -21.44 -12.42 -13.38
C ASN A 234 -22.40 -11.69 -12.43
N ALA A 235 -22.18 -10.40 -12.24
CA ALA A 235 -23.06 -9.57 -11.43
C ALA A 235 -24.27 -9.07 -12.25
N TYR A 236 -25.47 -9.11 -11.67
CA TYR A 236 -26.69 -8.54 -12.29
C TYR A 236 -26.76 -7.02 -12.19
N VAL A 237 -25.98 -6.46 -11.29
CA VAL A 237 -25.82 -5.01 -11.08
C VAL A 237 -24.35 -4.67 -11.15
N TYR A 238 -24.06 -3.39 -11.39
CA TYR A 238 -22.69 -2.94 -11.34
C TYR A 238 -22.05 -3.22 -9.96
N ARG A 239 -20.87 -3.82 -9.98
CA ARG A 239 -20.01 -4.03 -8.81
C ARG A 239 -18.58 -3.72 -9.17
N PRO A 240 -17.79 -3.18 -8.21
CA PRO A 240 -16.36 -2.99 -8.42
C PRO A 240 -15.65 -4.30 -8.81
N GLU A 241 -14.53 -4.19 -9.51
CA GLU A 241 -13.72 -5.33 -9.94
C GLU A 241 -13.47 -6.33 -8.81
N GLN A 242 -13.21 -5.83 -7.62
CA GLN A 242 -13.04 -6.66 -6.42
C GLN A 242 -13.23 -5.86 -5.15
N GLU A 243 -13.53 -6.56 -4.07
CA GLU A 243 -13.73 -5.96 -2.75
C GLU A 243 -12.93 -6.72 -1.69
N LEU A 244 -12.13 -6.01 -0.90
CA LEU A 244 -11.44 -6.58 0.27
C LEU A 244 -12.49 -7.02 1.31
N LYS A 245 -12.49 -8.32 1.66
CA LYS A 245 -13.43 -8.88 2.63
C LYS A 245 -12.75 -9.35 3.91
N ALA A 246 -11.46 -9.70 3.83
CA ALA A 246 -10.69 -10.09 5.01
C ALA A 246 -9.20 -9.81 4.81
N PHE A 247 -8.49 -9.64 5.92
CA PHE A 247 -7.03 -9.62 5.94
C PHE A 247 -6.50 -10.20 7.26
N ALA A 248 -5.27 -10.70 7.22
CA ALA A 248 -4.59 -11.21 8.40
C ALA A 248 -3.10 -10.95 8.32
N LYS A 249 -2.52 -10.45 9.41
CA LYS A 249 -1.07 -10.30 9.55
C LYS A 249 -0.51 -11.57 10.18
N GLN A 250 0.30 -12.31 9.41
CA GLN A 250 0.91 -13.58 9.82
C GLN A 250 2.41 -13.41 10.02
N ALA A 251 2.90 -13.70 11.22
CA ALA A 251 4.33 -13.81 11.48
C ALA A 251 4.85 -15.19 11.03
N VAL A 252 5.94 -15.19 10.25
CA VAL A 252 6.58 -16.42 9.78
C VAL A 252 8.09 -16.30 9.95
N LYS A 253 8.68 -17.23 10.70
CA LYS A 253 10.13 -17.30 10.90
C LYS A 253 10.85 -17.60 9.60
N ALA A 254 12.11 -17.19 9.52
CA ALA A 254 13.02 -17.47 8.41
C ALA A 254 12.97 -18.93 7.97
N GLY A 255 12.72 -19.18 6.69
CA GLY A 255 12.65 -20.51 6.09
C GLY A 255 11.45 -21.39 6.54
N LYS A 256 10.53 -20.87 7.38
CA LYS A 256 9.37 -21.62 7.88
C LYS A 256 8.10 -21.33 7.10
N THR A 257 7.12 -22.21 7.29
CA THR A 257 5.78 -22.08 6.72
C THR A 257 4.76 -21.91 7.82
N GLY A 258 3.90 -20.91 7.68
CA GLY A 258 2.71 -20.68 8.48
C GLY A 258 1.44 -21.07 7.70
N LYS A 259 0.33 -21.21 8.40
CA LYS A 259 -1.01 -21.36 7.80
C LYS A 259 -1.82 -20.10 8.05
N VAL A 260 -2.50 -19.63 7.01
CA VAL A 260 -3.45 -18.52 7.09
C VAL A 260 -4.84 -19.06 6.78
N ALA A 261 -5.82 -18.64 7.57
CA ALA A 261 -7.20 -19.06 7.38
C ALA A 261 -8.16 -17.88 7.50
N PHE A 262 -9.16 -17.86 6.61
CA PHE A 262 -10.29 -16.95 6.66
C PHE A 262 -11.58 -17.76 6.67
N THR A 263 -12.62 -17.18 7.27
CA THR A 263 -13.98 -17.72 7.17
C THR A 263 -14.84 -16.67 6.49
N LEU A 264 -15.45 -17.03 5.40
CA LEU A 264 -16.40 -16.22 4.64
C LEU A 264 -17.82 -16.75 4.87
N THR A 265 -18.77 -15.85 4.87
CA THR A 265 -20.20 -16.13 4.92
C THR A 265 -20.88 -15.62 3.65
N ALA A 266 -22.12 -15.98 3.42
CA ALA A 266 -22.89 -15.43 2.31
C ALA A 266 -22.96 -13.88 2.34
N ALA A 267 -22.91 -13.28 3.53
CA ALA A 267 -22.89 -11.82 3.70
C ALA A 267 -21.65 -11.14 3.09
N ASP A 268 -20.51 -11.83 3.02
CA ASP A 268 -19.29 -11.28 2.42
C ASP A 268 -19.40 -11.11 0.90
N PHE A 269 -20.35 -11.80 0.27
CA PHE A 269 -20.67 -11.72 -1.16
C PHE A 269 -21.81 -10.75 -1.47
N ALA A 270 -22.49 -10.25 -0.43
CA ALA A 270 -23.68 -9.43 -0.56
C ALA A 270 -23.37 -7.99 -1.01
N TYR A 271 -24.34 -7.38 -1.62
CA TYR A 271 -24.44 -5.95 -1.89
C TYR A 271 -25.80 -5.41 -1.42
N TYR A 272 -25.91 -4.10 -1.22
CA TYR A 272 -27.20 -3.47 -0.90
C TYR A 272 -27.98 -3.23 -2.20
N SER A 273 -29.14 -3.84 -2.32
CA SER A 273 -30.04 -3.66 -3.45
C SER A 273 -31.11 -2.62 -3.12
N THR A 274 -31.10 -1.50 -3.83
CA THR A 274 -32.13 -0.47 -3.69
C THR A 274 -33.49 -0.96 -4.17
N ALA A 275 -33.54 -1.90 -5.11
CA ALA A 275 -34.79 -2.50 -5.60
C ALA A 275 -35.46 -3.42 -4.58
N LYS A 276 -34.65 -4.09 -3.73
CA LYS A 276 -35.11 -4.98 -2.67
C LYS A 276 -35.14 -4.31 -1.29
N ASP A 277 -34.63 -3.10 -1.21
CA ASP A 277 -34.43 -2.33 0.04
C ASP A 277 -33.70 -3.16 1.11
N GLY A 278 -32.58 -3.81 0.73
CA GLY A 278 -31.86 -4.66 1.66
C GLY A 278 -30.63 -5.33 1.06
N TRP A 279 -29.81 -5.92 1.95
CA TRP A 279 -28.66 -6.69 1.57
C TRP A 279 -29.09 -7.99 0.86
N THR A 280 -28.47 -8.25 -0.27
CA THR A 280 -28.75 -9.44 -1.10
C THR A 280 -27.49 -9.99 -1.71
N THR A 281 -27.46 -11.28 -1.94
CA THR A 281 -26.40 -11.99 -2.66
C THR A 281 -27.01 -12.58 -3.93
N ASP A 282 -26.38 -12.35 -5.05
CA ASP A 282 -26.82 -12.97 -6.30
C ASP A 282 -26.29 -14.41 -6.42
N ASP A 283 -27.12 -15.29 -6.97
CA ASP A 283 -26.64 -16.59 -7.41
C ASP A 283 -25.68 -16.41 -8.59
N GLY A 284 -24.58 -17.14 -8.57
CA GLY A 284 -23.56 -17.02 -9.60
C GLY A 284 -22.18 -17.46 -9.15
N PHE A 285 -21.20 -17.15 -9.96
CA PHE A 285 -19.80 -17.49 -9.71
C PHE A 285 -19.02 -16.30 -9.18
N TYR A 286 -18.18 -16.58 -8.20
CA TYR A 286 -17.31 -15.60 -7.56
C TYR A 286 -15.88 -16.14 -7.49
N GLU A 287 -14.90 -15.27 -7.73
CA GLU A 287 -13.50 -15.59 -7.54
C GLU A 287 -13.04 -15.07 -6.16
N ILE A 288 -12.54 -15.97 -5.34
CA ILE A 288 -11.81 -15.64 -4.11
C ILE A 288 -10.37 -15.40 -4.53
N ARG A 289 -9.84 -14.24 -4.26
CA ARG A 289 -8.47 -13.81 -4.58
C ARG A 289 -7.69 -13.61 -3.31
N ILE A 290 -6.53 -14.24 -3.20
CA ILE A 290 -5.59 -14.01 -2.10
C ILE A 290 -4.39 -13.26 -2.65
N GLY A 291 -4.09 -12.12 -2.06
CA GLY A 291 -3.01 -11.24 -2.53
C GLY A 291 -2.18 -10.63 -1.42
N ALA A 292 -1.03 -10.08 -1.83
CA ALA A 292 -0.18 -9.22 -1.02
C ALA A 292 -0.55 -7.73 -1.19
N SER A 293 -1.33 -7.41 -2.20
CA SER A 293 -1.99 -6.11 -2.45
C SER A 293 -3.20 -6.33 -3.36
N SER A 294 -3.96 -5.27 -3.67
CA SER A 294 -5.10 -5.36 -4.59
C SER A 294 -4.69 -5.76 -6.02
N ARG A 295 -3.44 -5.55 -6.40
CA ARG A 295 -2.89 -5.90 -7.72
C ARG A 295 -1.86 -7.01 -7.73
N ASP A 296 -1.41 -7.45 -6.56
CA ASP A 296 -0.51 -8.59 -6.42
C ASP A 296 -1.28 -9.81 -5.91
N ILE A 297 -2.12 -10.36 -6.79
CA ILE A 297 -2.92 -11.54 -6.50
C ILE A 297 -2.07 -12.79 -6.72
N ARG A 298 -1.91 -13.58 -5.67
CA ARG A 298 -1.03 -14.77 -5.62
C ARG A 298 -1.79 -16.08 -5.80
N LEU A 299 -3.01 -16.18 -5.26
CA LEU A 299 -3.82 -17.40 -5.33
C LEU A 299 -5.26 -17.04 -5.67
N LYS A 300 -5.94 -17.94 -6.39
CA LYS A 300 -7.34 -17.79 -6.80
C LYS A 300 -8.10 -19.09 -6.63
N ALA A 301 -9.34 -18.98 -6.23
CA ALA A 301 -10.29 -20.10 -6.17
C ALA A 301 -11.69 -19.64 -6.58
N LEU A 302 -12.46 -20.54 -7.16
CA LEU A 302 -13.83 -20.27 -7.57
C LEU A 302 -14.81 -20.87 -6.57
N VAL A 303 -15.83 -20.11 -6.26
CA VAL A 303 -17.00 -20.56 -5.52
C VAL A 303 -18.26 -20.18 -6.28
N LYS A 304 -19.30 -20.98 -6.09
CA LYS A 304 -20.63 -20.71 -6.61
C LYS A 304 -21.58 -20.44 -5.45
N ILE A 305 -22.46 -19.50 -5.64
CA ILE A 305 -23.61 -19.30 -4.77
C ILE A 305 -24.85 -19.74 -5.55
N ALA A 306 -25.62 -20.63 -4.96
CA ALA A 306 -26.89 -21.08 -5.47
C ALA A 306 -27.85 -21.27 -4.29
N ASP A 307 -29.05 -20.70 -4.37
CA ASP A 307 -30.04 -20.71 -3.27
C ASP A 307 -29.45 -20.28 -1.91
N GLY A 308 -28.55 -19.28 -1.95
CA GLY A 308 -27.84 -18.77 -0.76
C GLY A 308 -26.81 -19.71 -0.16
N LYS A 309 -26.43 -20.80 -0.85
CA LYS A 309 -25.41 -21.75 -0.42
C LYS A 309 -24.12 -21.57 -1.19
N LEU A 310 -23.01 -21.58 -0.46
CA LEU A 310 -21.67 -21.53 -1.03
C LEU A 310 -21.24 -22.94 -1.46
N GLU A 311 -20.75 -23.07 -2.68
CA GLU A 311 -20.20 -24.31 -3.24
C GLU A 311 -18.82 -24.04 -3.85
N PHE A 312 -17.85 -24.90 -3.59
CA PHE A 312 -16.56 -24.82 -4.26
C PHE A 312 -16.63 -25.45 -5.64
N VAL A 313 -16.18 -24.73 -6.66
CA VAL A 313 -16.07 -25.23 -8.02
C VAL A 313 -14.62 -25.16 -8.49
N LYS A 314 -14.15 -26.26 -9.09
CA LYS A 314 -12.77 -26.33 -9.59
C LYS A 314 -12.60 -25.64 -10.95
N GLU A 315 -13.63 -25.58 -11.74
CA GLU A 315 -13.63 -24.98 -13.08
C GLU A 315 -14.93 -24.22 -13.30
N VAL A 316 -14.82 -23.04 -13.91
CA VAL A 316 -16.00 -22.30 -14.36
C VAL A 316 -16.53 -23.00 -15.60
N PRO A 317 -17.81 -23.40 -15.66
CA PRO A 317 -18.39 -23.84 -16.90
C PRO A 317 -18.26 -22.74 -17.95
N VAL A 318 -17.69 -23.08 -19.11
CA VAL A 318 -17.68 -22.17 -20.27
C VAL A 318 -19.13 -22.06 -20.73
N VAL A 319 -19.75 -20.93 -20.45
CA VAL A 319 -21.05 -20.60 -21.07
C VAL A 319 -20.70 -19.99 -22.41
N GLU A 320 -20.89 -20.77 -23.47
CA GLU A 320 -20.86 -20.21 -24.83
C GLU A 320 -21.97 -19.15 -24.92
N LYS A 321 -21.57 -17.94 -25.36
CA LYS A 321 -22.47 -16.81 -25.57
C LYS A 321 -23.30 -17.05 -26.84
#